data_652c6e9e1bdaa27a6104383cb642a807
#
_entry.id   652c6e9e1bdaa27a6104383cb642a807
#
_cell.length_a   1.000
_cell.length_b   1.000
_cell.length_c   1.000
_cell.angle_alpha   90.00
_cell.angle_beta   90.00
_cell.angle_gamma   90.00
#
_symmetry.space_group_name_H-M   'P 1'
#
loop_
_entity.id
_entity.type
_entity.pdbx_description
1 polymer ?
#
loop_
_entity_poly.entity_id
_entity_poly.type
_entity_poly.pdbx_seq_one_letter_code
_entity_poly.pdbx_strand_id
1 'polypeptide(L)'
;VYGLTADVGDERVTATTTIPRLSGLDSLSFAYIDDEPGFAEVYLHITVPSDVNRYIRYATKRNDEPFLYPDAGGSVFDNGIYAGQGSIRLPVERAYPDGADPEPAVFGLFEVGDTVVVEWSDIDRQTFDYWFTVENDGGDSPFSSATRILSNVNGGLGVWAGYGSNRYVIHVP
;
A
#
# COMPACT_ATOMS: atom_id res chain seq x y z
N VAL A 1 -7.99 14.37 14.59
CA VAL A 1 -9.13 14.21 13.68
C VAL A 1 -9.21 15.43 12.79
N TYR A 2 -9.38 15.23 11.49
CA TYR A 2 -9.51 16.26 10.47
C TYR A 2 -10.84 16.10 9.76
N GLY A 3 -11.57 17.20 9.58
CA GLY A 3 -12.88 17.22 8.92
C GLY A 3 -12.78 17.88 7.55
N LEU A 4 -13.52 17.36 6.59
CA LEU A 4 -13.81 17.97 5.30
C LEU A 4 -15.28 18.36 5.27
N THR A 5 -15.57 19.53 4.76
CA THR A 5 -16.91 19.94 4.31
C THR A 5 -16.76 20.59 2.96
N ALA A 6 -17.49 20.13 1.96
CA ALA A 6 -17.52 20.73 0.63
C ALA A 6 -18.98 20.88 0.17
N ASP A 7 -19.30 22.03 -0.42
CA ASP A 7 -20.60 22.32 -1.02
C ASP A 7 -20.45 22.30 -2.55
N VAL A 8 -21.26 21.50 -3.23
CA VAL A 8 -21.27 21.34 -4.68
C VAL A 8 -22.69 21.58 -5.19
N GLY A 9 -22.96 22.80 -5.65
CA GLY A 9 -24.33 23.23 -5.95
C GLY A 9 -25.17 23.25 -4.69
N ASP A 10 -26.27 22.50 -4.70
CA ASP A 10 -27.19 22.36 -3.55
C ASP A 10 -26.84 21.17 -2.63
N GLU A 11 -25.80 20.40 -2.98
CA GLU A 11 -25.38 19.24 -2.23
C GLU A 11 -24.21 19.58 -1.30
N ARG A 12 -24.21 18.97 -0.12
CA ARG A 12 -23.12 19.07 0.86
C ARG A 12 -22.53 17.70 1.13
N VAL A 13 -21.23 17.59 0.99
CA VAL A 13 -20.49 16.39 1.37
C VAL A 13 -19.64 16.67 2.60
N THR A 14 -19.51 15.67 3.47
CA THR A 14 -18.69 15.75 4.69
C THR A 14 -17.89 14.47 4.87
N ALA A 15 -16.68 14.58 5.42
CA ALA A 15 -15.88 13.43 5.78
C ALA A 15 -14.99 13.75 6.99
N THR A 16 -14.54 12.70 7.66
CA THR A 16 -13.55 12.81 8.74
C THR A 16 -12.46 11.76 8.56
N THR A 17 -11.23 12.12 8.95
CA THR A 17 -10.08 11.20 9.00
C THR A 17 -9.22 11.49 10.22
N THR A 18 -8.40 10.54 10.58
CA THR A 18 -7.36 10.69 11.59
C THR A 18 -6.02 10.37 10.95
N ILE A 19 -4.99 11.19 11.20
CA ILE A 19 -3.62 10.81 10.88
C ILE A 19 -3.11 9.96 12.05
N PRO A 20 -2.89 8.66 11.88
CA PRO A 20 -2.36 7.80 12.93
C PRO A 20 -0.92 8.16 13.29
N ARG A 21 -0.49 7.71 14.46
CA ARG A 21 0.91 7.80 14.83
C ARG A 21 1.70 6.80 13.99
N LEU A 22 2.77 7.26 13.38
CA LEU A 22 3.67 6.45 12.57
C LEU A 22 4.24 5.27 13.38
N SER A 23 4.09 4.06 12.83
CA SER A 23 4.64 2.83 13.42
C SER A 23 6.05 2.53 12.92
N GLY A 24 6.33 2.84 11.67
CA GLY A 24 7.61 2.60 11.03
C GLY A 24 7.86 1.14 10.62
N LEU A 25 8.95 0.96 9.87
CA LEU A 25 9.58 -0.33 9.56
C LEU A 25 10.79 -0.52 10.47
N ASP A 26 11.13 -1.77 10.78
CA ASP A 26 12.38 -2.11 11.47
C ASP A 26 13.57 -2.00 10.49
N SER A 27 13.43 -2.59 9.31
CA SER A 27 14.46 -2.54 8.25
C SER A 27 13.92 -2.98 6.89
N LEU A 28 14.74 -2.77 5.85
CA LEU A 28 14.59 -3.39 4.54
C LEU A 28 15.74 -4.38 4.30
N SER A 29 15.48 -5.42 3.53
CA SER A 29 16.49 -6.34 3.01
C SER A 29 16.14 -6.74 1.59
N PHE A 30 17.07 -7.40 0.89
CA PHE A 30 16.81 -7.98 -0.43
C PHE A 30 17.38 -9.41 -0.50
N ALA A 31 16.89 -10.16 -1.49
CA ALA A 31 17.45 -11.46 -1.87
C ALA A 31 17.47 -11.57 -3.39
N TYR A 32 18.58 -12.03 -3.94
CA TYR A 32 18.66 -12.31 -5.37
C TYR A 32 17.79 -13.51 -5.74
N ILE A 33 17.28 -13.52 -6.96
CA ILE A 33 16.48 -14.60 -7.52
C ILE A 33 17.41 -15.53 -8.31
N ASP A 34 17.51 -16.77 -7.90
CA ASP A 34 18.45 -17.75 -8.49
C ASP A 34 18.18 -17.99 -9.98
N ASP A 35 16.91 -18.06 -10.37
CA ASP A 35 16.48 -18.37 -11.75
C ASP A 35 16.41 -17.11 -12.66
N GLU A 36 16.52 -15.90 -12.06
CA GLU A 36 16.46 -14.61 -12.78
C GLU A 36 17.68 -13.74 -12.43
N PRO A 37 18.85 -14.05 -12.99
CA PRO A 37 20.07 -13.29 -12.74
C PRO A 37 19.92 -11.81 -13.10
N GLY A 38 20.22 -10.93 -12.18
CA GLY A 38 20.05 -9.48 -12.34
C GLY A 38 18.82 -8.91 -11.69
N PHE A 39 18.01 -9.77 -11.03
CA PHE A 39 16.84 -9.35 -10.28
C PHE A 39 16.91 -9.74 -8.80
N ALA A 40 16.22 -8.97 -7.97
CA ALA A 40 16.12 -9.20 -6.55
C ALA A 40 14.71 -8.91 -6.06
N GLU A 41 14.29 -9.66 -5.06
CA GLU A 41 13.10 -9.38 -4.26
C GLU A 41 13.51 -8.52 -3.07
N VAL A 42 12.78 -7.43 -2.83
CA VAL A 42 12.96 -6.57 -1.67
C VAL A 42 11.96 -6.97 -0.59
N TYR A 43 12.41 -6.94 0.66
CA TYR A 43 11.58 -7.30 1.81
C TYR A 43 11.57 -6.20 2.85
N LEU A 44 10.41 -5.98 3.42
CA LEU A 44 10.27 -5.21 4.65
C LEU A 44 10.27 -6.14 5.87
N HIS A 45 10.81 -5.62 6.97
CA HIS A 45 10.78 -6.27 8.28
C HIS A 45 10.01 -5.37 9.23
N ILE A 46 9.04 -5.95 9.93
CA ILE A 46 8.24 -5.24 10.95
C ILE A 46 8.06 -6.08 12.19
N THR A 47 8.12 -5.46 13.34
CA THR A 47 7.67 -6.04 14.60
C THR A 47 6.19 -5.74 14.78
N VAL A 48 5.38 -6.80 14.86
CA VAL A 48 3.94 -6.70 14.99
C VAL A 48 3.54 -6.75 16.46
N PRO A 49 3.00 -5.67 17.03
CA PRO A 49 2.45 -5.68 18.38
C PRO A 49 1.26 -6.66 18.48
N SER A 50 1.14 -7.34 19.61
CA SER A 50 0.03 -8.28 19.82
C SER A 50 -1.31 -7.62 20.17
N ASP A 51 -1.27 -6.36 20.57
CA ASP A 51 -2.37 -5.62 21.19
C ASP A 51 -2.84 -4.37 20.41
N VAL A 52 -2.20 -4.09 19.26
CA VAL A 52 -2.51 -2.91 18.45
C VAL A 52 -2.71 -3.28 17.00
N ASN A 53 -3.93 -3.14 16.50
CA ASN A 53 -4.21 -3.19 15.08
C ASN A 53 -3.76 -1.91 14.40
N ARG A 54 -3.01 -2.04 13.33
CA ARG A 54 -2.56 -0.95 12.47
C ARG A 54 -2.93 -1.24 11.03
N TYR A 55 -3.32 -0.19 10.36
CA TYR A 55 -3.67 -0.23 8.95
C TYR A 55 -2.60 0.53 8.18
N ILE A 56 -2.08 -0.10 7.18
CA ILE A 56 -0.92 0.41 6.44
C ILE A 56 -1.27 0.55 4.98
N ARG A 57 -0.75 1.58 4.35
CA ARG A 57 -0.64 1.69 2.91
C ARG A 57 0.80 1.99 2.53
N TYR A 58 1.32 1.30 1.51
CA TYR A 58 2.68 1.56 1.04
C TYR A 58 2.71 1.82 -0.47
N ALA A 59 3.69 2.62 -0.87
CA ALA A 59 4.03 2.86 -2.26
C ALA A 59 5.52 2.59 -2.47
N THR A 60 5.89 2.24 -3.68
CA THR A 60 7.29 2.03 -4.06
C THR A 60 7.73 3.04 -5.11
N LYS A 61 9.00 3.36 -5.08
CA LYS A 61 9.66 4.19 -6.07
C LYS A 61 10.96 3.51 -6.44
N ARG A 62 11.21 3.35 -7.73
CA ARG A 62 12.46 2.85 -8.30
C ARG A 62 13.25 4.02 -8.87
N ASN A 63 14.48 4.23 -8.44
CA ASN A 63 15.37 5.29 -8.95
C ASN A 63 14.68 6.66 -8.98
N ASP A 64 14.59 7.29 -10.15
CA ASP A 64 13.93 8.58 -10.36
C ASP A 64 12.46 8.48 -10.82
N GLU A 65 11.89 7.25 -10.86
CA GLU A 65 10.48 7.02 -11.18
C GLU A 65 9.56 7.66 -10.13
N PRO A 66 8.30 7.94 -10.42
CA PRO A 66 7.35 8.41 -9.42
C PRO A 66 7.05 7.32 -8.37
N PHE A 67 6.48 7.71 -7.24
CA PHE A 67 5.88 6.74 -6.32
C PHE A 67 4.63 6.15 -6.95
N LEU A 68 4.55 4.83 -6.95
CA LEU A 68 3.42 4.05 -7.45
C LEU A 68 2.95 3.07 -6.38
N TYR A 69 1.67 2.74 -6.41
CA TYR A 69 1.08 1.73 -5.54
C TYR A 69 1.08 0.39 -6.25
N PRO A 70 1.49 -0.72 -5.59
CA PRO A 70 1.42 -2.05 -6.18
C PRO A 70 -0.01 -2.47 -6.49
N ASP A 71 -0.21 -3.14 -7.64
CA ASP A 71 -1.52 -3.60 -8.08
C ASP A 71 -1.78 -5.07 -7.68
N ALA A 72 -0.83 -5.96 -7.90
CA ALA A 72 -1.07 -7.40 -7.81
C ALA A 72 -1.24 -7.92 -6.38
N GLY A 73 -0.41 -7.46 -5.45
CA GLY A 73 -0.50 -7.84 -4.03
C GLY A 73 -1.35 -6.89 -3.18
N GLY A 74 -1.79 -5.79 -3.82
CA GLY A 74 -2.42 -4.68 -3.14
C GLY A 74 -1.44 -3.79 -2.39
N SER A 75 -1.84 -2.54 -2.18
CA SER A 75 -1.00 -1.55 -1.49
C SER A 75 -1.30 -1.42 0.00
N VAL A 76 -2.36 -2.07 0.48
CA VAL A 76 -2.83 -1.96 1.87
C VAL A 76 -2.79 -3.29 2.60
N PHE A 77 -2.45 -3.26 3.88
CA PHE A 77 -2.58 -4.44 4.73
C PHE A 77 -2.96 -4.08 6.18
N ASP A 78 -3.59 -5.04 6.85
CA ASP A 78 -3.93 -5.01 8.27
C ASP A 78 -2.89 -5.85 9.03
N ASN A 79 -2.12 -5.25 9.94
CA ASN A 79 -1.14 -6.00 10.73
C ASN A 79 -1.80 -7.00 11.69
N GLY A 80 -3.09 -6.86 11.97
CA GLY A 80 -3.83 -7.75 12.86
C GLY A 80 -3.83 -9.20 12.40
N ILE A 81 -3.70 -9.46 11.06
CA ILE A 81 -3.57 -10.82 10.53
C ILE A 81 -2.26 -11.52 10.97
N TYR A 82 -1.27 -10.75 11.43
CA TYR A 82 0.02 -11.24 11.94
C TYR A 82 0.15 -11.10 13.45
N ALA A 83 -0.93 -10.79 14.17
CA ALA A 83 -0.90 -10.59 15.61
C ALA A 83 -0.31 -11.80 16.34
N GLY A 84 0.65 -11.55 17.23
CA GLY A 84 1.33 -12.59 18.01
C GLY A 84 2.48 -13.32 17.29
N GLN A 85 2.79 -12.98 16.03
CA GLN A 85 3.92 -13.58 15.30
C GLN A 85 5.27 -12.90 15.64
N GLY A 86 5.24 -11.76 16.34
CA GLY A 86 6.46 -11.02 16.68
C GLY A 86 7.00 -10.27 15.44
N SER A 87 8.23 -10.60 15.01
CA SER A 87 8.81 -10.01 13.82
C SER A 87 8.43 -10.81 12.57
N ILE A 88 7.98 -10.14 11.52
CA ILE A 88 7.62 -10.74 10.23
C ILE A 88 8.42 -10.09 9.10
N ARG A 89 8.55 -10.83 8.01
CA ARG A 89 9.19 -10.42 6.76
C ARG A 89 8.14 -10.54 5.64
N LEU A 90 7.92 -9.45 4.91
CA LEU A 90 6.97 -9.41 3.80
C LEU A 90 7.66 -8.92 2.53
N PRO A 91 7.34 -9.46 1.36
CA PRO A 91 7.84 -8.93 0.10
C PRO A 91 7.29 -7.53 -0.15
N VAL A 92 8.09 -6.71 -0.80
CA VAL A 92 7.72 -5.39 -1.33
C VAL A 92 7.69 -5.52 -2.84
N GLU A 93 6.55 -5.33 -3.43
CA GLU A 93 6.39 -5.42 -4.86
C GLU A 93 6.76 -4.10 -5.56
N ARG A 94 7.47 -4.22 -6.68
CA ARG A 94 7.63 -3.11 -7.60
C ARG A 94 6.28 -2.79 -8.24
N ALA A 95 5.87 -1.55 -8.12
CA ALA A 95 4.70 -1.03 -8.83
C ALA A 95 5.08 -0.59 -10.24
N TYR A 96 4.16 -0.68 -11.16
CA TYR A 96 4.35 -0.30 -12.57
C TYR A 96 3.37 0.80 -12.96
N PRO A 97 3.74 1.69 -13.89
CA PRO A 97 2.81 2.67 -14.44
C PRO A 97 1.72 2.00 -15.27
N ASP A 98 0.57 2.64 -15.36
CA ASP A 98 -0.56 2.17 -16.17
C ASP A 98 -0.13 1.82 -17.60
N GLY A 99 -0.54 0.64 -18.06
CA GLY A 99 -0.22 0.14 -19.39
C GLY A 99 1.19 -0.45 -19.54
N ALA A 100 1.95 -0.58 -18.46
CA ALA A 100 3.18 -1.38 -18.48
C ALA A 100 2.83 -2.88 -18.63
N ASP A 101 3.66 -3.60 -19.38
CA ASP A 101 3.52 -5.05 -19.59
C ASP A 101 4.86 -5.74 -19.23
N PRO A 102 5.20 -5.82 -17.94
CA PRO A 102 6.42 -6.47 -17.51
C PRO A 102 6.38 -7.97 -17.77
N GLU A 103 7.54 -8.56 -18.06
CA GLU A 103 7.68 -10.01 -18.20
C GLU A 103 7.21 -10.70 -16.91
N PRO A 104 6.34 -11.74 -17.00
CA PRO A 104 5.78 -12.40 -15.81
C PRO A 104 6.82 -12.95 -14.82
N ALA A 105 7.97 -13.42 -15.32
CA ALA A 105 9.04 -13.98 -14.49
C ALA A 105 9.68 -12.95 -13.54
N VAL A 106 9.67 -11.67 -13.93
CA VAL A 106 10.29 -10.57 -13.15
C VAL A 106 9.26 -9.59 -12.60
N PHE A 107 7.98 -9.94 -12.70
CA PHE A 107 6.92 -9.11 -12.16
C PHE A 107 7.10 -8.88 -10.65
N GLY A 108 7.00 -7.64 -10.22
CA GLY A 108 7.16 -7.24 -8.81
C GLY A 108 8.62 -7.18 -8.32
N LEU A 109 9.60 -7.58 -9.14
CA LEU A 109 11.02 -7.60 -8.78
C LEU A 109 11.72 -6.27 -9.10
N PHE A 110 12.87 -6.05 -8.47
CA PHE A 110 13.77 -4.92 -8.70
C PHE A 110 15.04 -5.40 -9.39
N GLU A 111 15.65 -4.56 -10.23
CA GLU A 111 16.90 -4.89 -10.91
C GLU A 111 18.10 -4.61 -10.01
N VAL A 112 19.18 -5.36 -10.23
CA VAL A 112 20.51 -5.07 -9.67
C VAL A 112 20.95 -3.67 -10.13
N GLY A 113 21.38 -2.85 -9.19
CA GLY A 113 21.71 -1.43 -9.40
C GLY A 113 20.58 -0.47 -9.00
N ASP A 114 19.36 -0.97 -8.74
CA ASP A 114 18.25 -0.11 -8.35
C ASP A 114 18.41 0.47 -6.95
N THR A 115 17.96 1.70 -6.82
CA THR A 115 17.65 2.33 -5.53
C THR A 115 16.15 2.30 -5.34
N VAL A 116 15.72 1.56 -4.34
CA VAL A 116 14.30 1.37 -4.02
C VAL A 116 13.94 2.23 -2.82
N VAL A 117 12.91 3.04 -2.96
CA VAL A 117 12.33 3.80 -1.85
C VAL A 117 10.94 3.25 -1.55
N VAL A 118 10.73 2.85 -0.32
CA VAL A 118 9.41 2.44 0.19
C VAL A 118 8.83 3.59 1.01
N GLU A 119 7.72 4.14 0.57
CA GLU A 119 6.91 5.05 1.37
C GLU A 119 5.90 4.23 2.17
N TRP A 120 6.07 4.24 3.49
CA TRP A 120 5.29 3.49 4.45
C TRP A 120 4.37 4.42 5.21
N SER A 121 3.06 4.16 5.17
CA SER A 121 2.06 5.06 5.72
C SER A 121 1.10 4.34 6.65
N ASP A 122 1.04 4.77 7.91
CA ASP A 122 -0.07 4.41 8.78
C ASP A 122 -1.30 5.22 8.37
N ILE A 123 -2.43 4.53 8.22
CA ILE A 123 -3.73 5.08 7.84
C ILE A 123 -4.80 4.68 8.85
N ASP A 124 -5.90 5.39 8.90
CA ASP A 124 -7.04 4.99 9.73
C ASP A 124 -7.84 3.85 9.09
N ARG A 125 -8.68 3.19 9.88
CA ARG A 125 -9.49 2.05 9.46
C ARG A 125 -10.37 2.36 8.25
N GLN A 126 -10.99 3.54 8.20
CA GLN A 126 -11.89 3.90 7.10
C GLN A 126 -11.13 4.10 5.79
N THR A 127 -9.92 4.66 5.87
CA THR A 127 -9.01 4.79 4.72
C THR A 127 -8.56 3.41 4.21
N PHE A 128 -8.23 2.49 5.13
CA PHE A 128 -7.90 1.11 4.78
C PHE A 128 -9.09 0.41 4.10
N ASP A 129 -10.28 0.46 4.70
CA ASP A 129 -11.49 -0.18 4.17
C ASP A 129 -11.82 0.32 2.75
N TYR A 130 -11.62 1.63 2.48
CA TYR A 130 -11.80 2.20 1.15
C TYR A 130 -10.82 1.58 0.14
N TRP A 131 -9.51 1.69 0.39
CA TRP A 131 -8.50 1.20 -0.55
C TRP A 131 -8.56 -0.31 -0.70
N PHE A 132 -8.78 -1.05 0.38
CA PHE A 132 -8.96 -2.49 0.33
C PHE A 132 -10.12 -2.88 -0.60
N THR A 133 -11.25 -2.17 -0.53
CA THR A 133 -12.39 -2.46 -1.41
C THR A 133 -12.15 -2.01 -2.85
N VAL A 134 -11.41 -0.93 -3.09
CA VAL A 134 -11.02 -0.49 -4.45
C VAL A 134 -10.07 -1.48 -5.10
N GLU A 135 -9.02 -1.89 -4.40
CA GLU A 135 -7.99 -2.80 -4.91
C GLU A 135 -8.50 -4.23 -5.09
N ASN A 136 -9.53 -4.63 -4.35
CA ASN A 136 -10.18 -5.94 -4.47
C ASN A 136 -11.50 -5.90 -5.24
N ASP A 137 -11.80 -4.80 -5.94
CA ASP A 137 -12.96 -4.76 -6.84
C ASP A 137 -12.65 -5.57 -8.10
N GLY A 138 -13.14 -6.81 -8.13
CA GLY A 138 -12.95 -7.75 -9.23
C GLY A 138 -13.68 -7.36 -10.53
N GLY A 139 -13.82 -6.08 -10.82
CA GLY A 139 -14.69 -5.45 -11.81
C GLY A 139 -14.64 -5.97 -13.25
N ASP A 140 -13.60 -6.65 -13.68
CA ASP A 140 -13.43 -7.07 -15.08
C ASP A 140 -13.80 -8.55 -15.36
N SER A 141 -14.20 -9.32 -14.36
CA SER A 141 -14.66 -10.68 -14.59
C SER A 141 -16.19 -10.74 -14.74
N PRO A 142 -16.73 -11.30 -15.82
CA PRO A 142 -18.18 -11.44 -16.02
C PRO A 142 -18.86 -12.33 -14.96
N PHE A 143 -18.08 -12.99 -14.11
CA PHE A 143 -18.53 -13.85 -13.02
C PHE A 143 -18.23 -13.31 -11.64
N SER A 144 -17.59 -12.14 -11.52
CA SER A 144 -17.37 -11.48 -10.22
C SER A 144 -18.60 -10.67 -9.85
N SER A 145 -18.99 -10.73 -8.58
CA SER A 145 -19.95 -9.77 -8.02
C SER A 145 -19.22 -8.46 -7.77
N ALA A 146 -19.80 -7.34 -8.22
CA ALA A 146 -19.24 -6.02 -7.92
C ALA A 146 -19.06 -5.84 -6.41
N THR A 147 -17.85 -5.48 -6.01
CA THR A 147 -17.54 -5.18 -4.62
C THR A 147 -18.14 -3.81 -4.26
N ARG A 148 -18.80 -3.73 -3.11
CA ARG A 148 -19.25 -2.43 -2.64
C ARG A 148 -18.05 -1.63 -2.13
N ILE A 149 -17.69 -0.56 -2.82
CA ILE A 149 -16.65 0.37 -2.36
C ILE A 149 -17.10 1.05 -1.06
N LEU A 150 -16.29 0.94 -0.02
CA LEU A 150 -16.54 1.55 1.28
C LEU A 150 -16.00 2.98 1.27
N SER A 151 -16.90 3.96 1.43
CA SER A 151 -16.56 5.38 1.42
C SER A 151 -16.66 5.96 2.84
N ASN A 152 -15.75 6.88 3.20
CA ASN A 152 -15.88 7.69 4.41
C ASN A 152 -16.45 9.10 4.14
N VAL A 153 -16.91 9.34 2.91
CA VAL A 153 -17.54 10.58 2.48
C VAL A 153 -19.07 10.44 2.57
N ASN A 154 -19.69 11.23 3.42
CA ASN A 154 -21.15 11.31 3.52
C ASN A 154 -21.69 12.25 2.44
N GLY A 155 -22.70 11.81 1.70
CA GLY A 155 -23.27 12.55 0.56
C GLY A 155 -22.51 12.40 -0.74
N GLY A 156 -21.52 11.49 -0.82
CA GLY A 156 -20.74 11.22 -2.02
C GLY A 156 -19.96 9.90 -1.94
N LEU A 157 -19.16 9.62 -2.96
CA LEU A 157 -18.24 8.50 -3.00
C LEU A 157 -16.81 9.00 -2.97
N GLY A 158 -15.92 8.26 -2.30
CA GLY A 158 -14.50 8.56 -2.24
C GLY A 158 -13.93 8.41 -0.84
N VAL A 159 -12.71 8.90 -0.67
CA VAL A 159 -12.00 8.88 0.60
C VAL A 159 -11.41 10.25 0.93
N TRP A 160 -11.60 10.68 2.16
CA TRP A 160 -10.85 11.75 2.80
C TRP A 160 -9.89 11.12 3.79
N ALA A 161 -8.60 11.14 3.47
CA ALA A 161 -7.59 10.34 4.15
C ALA A 161 -6.45 11.18 4.70
N GLY A 162 -5.97 10.80 5.88
CA GLY A 162 -4.75 11.31 6.48
C GLY A 162 -3.71 10.20 6.60
N TYR A 163 -2.48 10.49 6.17
CA TYR A 163 -1.36 9.55 6.12
C TYR A 163 -0.27 9.99 7.11
N GLY A 164 0.13 9.09 8.01
CA GLY A 164 1.36 9.23 8.79
C GLY A 164 2.47 8.47 8.07
N SER A 165 3.29 9.18 7.28
CA SER A 165 4.22 8.55 6.34
C SER A 165 5.68 8.72 6.72
N ASN A 166 6.51 7.72 6.41
CA ASN A 166 7.96 7.78 6.40
C ASN A 166 8.51 7.06 5.17
N ARG A 167 9.77 7.33 4.82
CA ARG A 167 10.45 6.76 3.66
C ARG A 167 11.67 5.98 4.08
N TYR A 168 11.81 4.82 3.49
CA TYR A 168 12.92 3.90 3.71
C TYR A 168 13.59 3.61 2.39
N VAL A 169 14.91 3.58 2.38
CA VAL A 169 15.70 3.41 1.15
C VAL A 169 16.54 2.16 1.27
N ILE A 170 16.57 1.38 0.21
CA ILE A 170 17.51 0.28 0.04
C ILE A 170 18.13 0.34 -1.35
N HIS A 171 19.40 -0.02 -1.44
CA HIS A 171 20.09 -0.18 -2.71
C HIS A 171 20.30 -1.68 -2.96
N VAL A 172 19.95 -2.14 -4.15
CA VAL A 172 20.18 -3.51 -4.63
C VAL A 172 21.50 -3.51 -5.39
N PRO A 173 22.64 -3.94 -4.77
CA PRO A 173 23.96 -3.80 -5.34
C PRO A 173 24.23 -4.76 -6.52
#